data_4a3ff4915549a7dade2adfd1ddee1803
#
_entry.id   4a3ff4915549a7dade2adfd1ddee1803
#
_cell.length_a   1.000
_cell.length_b   1.000
_cell.length_c   1.000
_cell.angle_alpha   90.00
_cell.angle_beta   90.00
_cell.angle_gamma   90.00
#
_symmetry.space_group_name_H-M   'P 1'
#
loop_
_entity.id
_entity.type
_entity.pdbx_description
1 polymer ?
#
loop_
_entity_poly.entity_id
_entity_poly.type
_entity_poly.pdbx_seq_one_letter_code
_entity_poly.pdbx_strand_id
1 'polypeptide(L)'
;FKALWTINQYTFTFDADGGSDVAAITQDYGTKIETPAAPTKTGYTFAGWVPAIPETVPAENMSFKAQWTINQYTLTFDADNGTEATVITQDFNTKFETPAAPTKTGYTFAGWDSEVPETIPAENKSFKALWTINQYTFTFDADGGSDVAAITQDYGTKIETPAAPTKTGYTFAGWVPAIPETVPAENMSFKAQWTINQYTLTFDADNGTEATVITQD
;
A
#
# COMPACT_ATOMS: atom_id res chain seq x y z
N PHE A 1 40.97 -69.75 -33.27
CA PHE A 1 39.69 -69.13 -32.91
C PHE A 1 39.97 -67.89 -32.09
N LYS A 2 39.28 -66.76 -32.42
CA LYS A 2 39.34 -65.51 -31.68
C LYS A 2 37.97 -65.30 -30.98
N ALA A 3 38.00 -65.04 -29.66
CA ALA A 3 36.78 -64.71 -28.94
C ALA A 3 36.28 -63.35 -29.39
N LEU A 4 34.99 -63.28 -29.61
CA LEU A 4 34.27 -62.02 -29.88
C LEU A 4 33.54 -61.66 -28.59
N TRP A 5 33.70 -60.43 -28.17
CA TRP A 5 33.07 -59.88 -26.95
C TRP A 5 32.15 -58.75 -27.37
N THR A 6 30.95 -58.67 -26.75
CA THR A 6 30.04 -57.55 -26.84
C THR A 6 30.12 -56.77 -25.52
N ILE A 7 30.25 -55.46 -25.64
CA ILE A 7 30.24 -54.58 -24.44
C ILE A 7 28.85 -54.58 -23.81
N ASN A 8 28.79 -54.67 -22.50
CA ASN A 8 27.52 -54.56 -21.78
C ASN A 8 27.10 -53.09 -21.64
N GLN A 9 25.77 -52.89 -21.73
CA GLN A 9 25.16 -51.57 -21.48
C GLN A 9 24.47 -51.54 -20.13
N TYR A 10 24.52 -50.38 -19.48
CA TYR A 10 23.88 -50.15 -18.22
C TYR A 10 22.98 -48.91 -18.29
N THR A 11 21.85 -48.99 -17.56
CA THR A 11 20.81 -47.95 -17.58
C THR A 11 20.83 -47.15 -16.29
N PHE A 12 20.77 -45.83 -16.43
CA PHE A 12 20.64 -44.85 -15.35
C PHE A 12 19.26 -44.25 -15.40
N THR A 13 18.56 -44.29 -14.26
CA THR A 13 17.25 -43.69 -14.07
C THR A 13 17.33 -42.50 -13.14
N PHE A 14 16.52 -41.48 -13.37
CA PHE A 14 16.53 -40.21 -12.65
C PHE A 14 15.15 -39.93 -12.08
N ASP A 15 15.04 -39.93 -10.75
CA ASP A 15 13.86 -39.47 -10.01
C ASP A 15 14.02 -37.97 -9.73
N ALA A 16 13.26 -37.13 -10.43
CA ALA A 16 13.31 -35.67 -10.27
C ALA A 16 12.66 -35.18 -8.96
N ASP A 17 12.08 -36.07 -8.14
CA ASP A 17 11.47 -35.74 -6.84
C ASP A 17 10.46 -34.57 -6.95
N GLY A 18 9.57 -34.64 -7.94
CA GLY A 18 8.54 -33.61 -8.23
C GLY A 18 9.06 -32.44 -9.08
N GLY A 19 10.25 -32.51 -9.64
CA GLY A 19 10.72 -31.61 -10.69
C GLY A 19 10.31 -32.08 -12.09
N SER A 20 10.82 -31.40 -13.13
CA SER A 20 10.62 -31.81 -14.53
C SER A 20 11.23 -33.18 -14.83
N ASP A 21 10.58 -33.98 -15.66
CA ASP A 21 11.03 -35.32 -16.04
C ASP A 21 12.43 -35.31 -16.64
N VAL A 22 13.22 -36.32 -16.28
CA VAL A 22 14.54 -36.56 -16.83
C VAL A 22 14.58 -37.99 -17.42
N ALA A 23 14.90 -38.07 -18.71
CA ALA A 23 14.94 -39.34 -19.40
C ALA A 23 16.05 -40.26 -18.88
N ALA A 24 15.77 -41.57 -18.83
CA ALA A 24 16.79 -42.56 -18.54
C ALA A 24 17.86 -42.60 -19.65
N ILE A 25 19.08 -42.88 -19.26
CA ILE A 25 20.25 -42.99 -20.17
C ILE A 25 20.78 -44.43 -20.13
N THR A 26 21.03 -45.00 -21.30
CA THR A 26 21.68 -46.31 -21.43
C THR A 26 22.99 -46.14 -22.21
N GLN A 27 24.09 -46.55 -21.63
CA GLN A 27 25.43 -46.36 -22.17
C GLN A 27 26.31 -47.61 -21.97
N ASP A 28 27.35 -47.73 -22.78
CA ASP A 28 28.32 -48.83 -22.72
C ASP A 28 29.17 -48.73 -21.47
N TYR A 29 29.49 -49.91 -20.87
CA TYR A 29 30.37 -50.02 -19.72
C TYR A 29 31.70 -49.29 -19.93
N GLY A 30 32.14 -48.54 -18.93
CA GLY A 30 33.43 -47.84 -18.90
C GLY A 30 33.48 -46.56 -19.75
N THR A 31 32.40 -46.19 -20.49
CA THR A 31 32.36 -44.92 -21.19
C THR A 31 32.09 -43.75 -20.24
N LYS A 32 32.46 -42.56 -20.62
CA LYS A 32 32.14 -41.35 -19.85
C LYS A 32 30.63 -41.13 -19.86
N ILE A 33 30.04 -40.82 -18.69
CA ILE A 33 28.63 -40.58 -18.57
C ILE A 33 28.30 -39.17 -19.10
N GLU A 34 27.31 -39.09 -20.00
CA GLU A 34 26.70 -37.84 -20.40
C GLU A 34 25.65 -37.45 -19.36
N THR A 35 26.02 -36.47 -18.49
CA THR A 35 25.14 -36.00 -17.42
C THR A 35 23.93 -35.30 -18.03
N PRO A 36 22.68 -35.67 -17.67
CA PRO A 36 21.50 -34.98 -18.18
C PRO A 36 21.43 -33.52 -17.72
N ALA A 37 20.66 -32.69 -18.44
CA ALA A 37 20.36 -31.35 -17.98
C ALA A 37 19.68 -31.38 -16.59
N ALA A 38 19.98 -30.39 -15.77
CA ALA A 38 19.35 -30.26 -14.46
C ALA A 38 17.83 -30.10 -14.60
N PRO A 39 17.03 -30.85 -13.83
CA PRO A 39 15.58 -30.66 -13.82
C PRO A 39 15.21 -29.30 -13.21
N THR A 40 13.99 -28.86 -13.44
CA THR A 40 13.42 -27.64 -12.85
C THR A 40 12.28 -27.97 -11.90
N LYS A 41 12.16 -27.21 -10.81
CA LYS A 41 11.06 -27.32 -9.84
C LYS A 41 10.71 -25.92 -9.35
N THR A 42 9.44 -25.53 -9.52
CA THR A 42 8.96 -24.21 -9.11
C THR A 42 9.24 -23.96 -7.63
N GLY A 43 9.89 -22.85 -7.33
CA GLY A 43 10.23 -22.46 -5.95
C GLY A 43 11.46 -23.17 -5.37
N TYR A 44 12.19 -23.95 -6.16
CA TYR A 44 13.38 -24.68 -5.70
C TYR A 44 14.54 -24.51 -6.68
N THR A 45 15.75 -24.63 -6.13
CA THR A 45 16.99 -24.70 -6.90
C THR A 45 17.53 -26.13 -6.86
N PHE A 46 17.87 -26.68 -8.00
CA PHE A 46 18.48 -28.02 -8.09
C PHE A 46 19.86 -28.05 -7.41
N ALA A 47 20.03 -28.93 -6.45
CA ALA A 47 21.27 -29.05 -5.65
C ALA A 47 22.17 -30.22 -6.10
N GLY A 48 21.66 -31.08 -6.98
CA GLY A 48 22.44 -32.25 -7.50
C GLY A 48 21.66 -33.55 -7.42
N TRP A 49 22.33 -34.61 -7.81
CA TRP A 49 21.81 -35.96 -7.77
C TRP A 49 22.39 -36.75 -6.56
N VAL A 50 21.59 -37.62 -5.96
CA VAL A 50 22.03 -38.55 -4.93
C VAL A 50 21.65 -39.97 -5.34
N PRO A 51 22.62 -40.91 -5.36
CA PRO A 51 24.06 -40.69 -5.21
C PRO A 51 24.62 -39.74 -6.31
N ALA A 52 25.85 -39.27 -6.12
CA ALA A 52 26.51 -38.47 -7.17
C ALA A 52 26.71 -39.33 -8.43
N ILE A 53 26.50 -38.76 -9.61
CA ILE A 53 26.71 -39.42 -10.88
C ILE A 53 28.23 -39.73 -11.03
N PRO A 54 28.63 -40.99 -11.25
CA PRO A 54 30.03 -41.34 -11.47
C PRO A 54 30.55 -40.79 -12.80
N GLU A 55 31.86 -40.66 -12.96
CA GLU A 55 32.48 -40.15 -14.21
C GLU A 55 32.33 -41.14 -15.36
N THR A 56 32.36 -42.45 -15.06
CA THR A 56 32.25 -43.50 -16.07
C THR A 56 31.20 -44.53 -15.69
N VAL A 57 30.63 -45.21 -16.68
CA VAL A 57 29.58 -46.21 -16.56
C VAL A 57 30.10 -47.42 -15.76
N PRO A 58 29.60 -47.69 -14.53
CA PRO A 58 29.95 -48.86 -13.75
C PRO A 58 29.26 -50.11 -14.30
N ALA A 59 29.65 -51.30 -13.77
CA ALA A 59 29.07 -52.58 -14.19
C ALA A 59 27.71 -52.89 -13.51
N GLU A 60 26.85 -51.86 -13.36
CA GLU A 60 25.52 -51.97 -12.74
C GLU A 60 24.60 -50.86 -13.21
N ASN A 61 23.28 -51.10 -13.16
CA ASN A 61 22.27 -50.06 -13.34
C ASN A 61 22.21 -49.20 -12.06
N MET A 62 22.00 -47.91 -12.22
CA MET A 62 21.90 -46.98 -11.10
C MET A 62 20.63 -46.11 -11.18
N SER A 63 20.19 -45.72 -9.99
CA SER A 63 19.09 -44.76 -9.85
C SER A 63 19.55 -43.53 -9.06
N PHE A 64 19.22 -42.37 -9.54
CA PHE A 64 19.59 -41.07 -8.96
C PHE A 64 18.35 -40.31 -8.56
N LYS A 65 18.37 -39.72 -7.37
CA LYS A 65 17.29 -38.86 -6.89
C LYS A 65 17.76 -37.40 -6.80
N ALA A 66 16.95 -36.50 -7.33
CA ALA A 66 17.23 -35.07 -7.26
C ALA A 66 17.20 -34.55 -5.81
N GLN A 67 18.13 -33.68 -5.50
CA GLN A 67 18.15 -32.88 -4.27
C GLN A 67 17.77 -31.45 -4.61
N TRP A 68 16.96 -30.84 -3.75
CA TRP A 68 16.41 -29.50 -3.95
C TRP A 68 16.70 -28.60 -2.75
N THR A 69 17.07 -27.36 -3.03
CA THR A 69 17.12 -26.30 -2.03
C THR A 69 15.89 -25.41 -2.24
N ILE A 70 15.10 -25.18 -1.18
CA ILE A 70 13.96 -24.27 -1.25
C ILE A 70 14.46 -22.84 -1.44
N ASN A 71 13.81 -22.09 -2.33
CA ASN A 71 14.14 -20.69 -2.58
C ASN A 71 13.36 -19.78 -1.64
N GLN A 72 13.95 -18.66 -1.28
CA GLN A 72 13.30 -17.59 -0.55
C GLN A 72 12.85 -16.49 -1.52
N TYR A 73 11.67 -15.93 -1.24
CA TYR A 73 11.13 -14.80 -1.99
C TYR A 73 10.67 -13.70 -1.05
N THR A 74 10.67 -12.50 -1.59
CA THR A 74 10.41 -11.28 -0.83
C THR A 74 9.09 -10.67 -1.26
N LEU A 75 8.25 -10.33 -0.27
CA LEU A 75 7.07 -9.51 -0.42
C LEU A 75 7.35 -8.15 0.19
N THR A 76 7.10 -7.08 -0.57
CA THR A 76 7.31 -5.69 -0.14
C THR A 76 5.96 -4.98 -0.09
N PHE A 77 5.61 -4.40 1.05
CA PHE A 77 4.37 -3.66 1.29
C PHE A 77 4.70 -2.17 1.49
N ASP A 78 4.43 -1.37 0.48
CA ASP A 78 4.61 0.09 0.51
C ASP A 78 3.31 0.77 0.95
N ALA A 79 3.33 1.36 2.12
CA ALA A 79 2.19 2.09 2.66
C ALA A 79 1.87 3.41 1.93
N ASP A 80 2.76 3.92 1.10
CA ASP A 80 2.62 5.20 0.38
C ASP A 80 2.21 6.37 1.31
N ASN A 81 2.73 6.35 2.53
CA ASN A 81 2.42 7.33 3.60
C ASN A 81 3.68 8.05 4.12
N GLY A 82 4.83 7.84 3.49
CA GLY A 82 6.13 8.40 3.88
C GLY A 82 6.92 7.56 4.89
N THR A 83 6.41 6.39 5.30
CA THR A 83 7.18 5.42 6.10
C THR A 83 7.91 4.42 5.20
N GLU A 84 8.91 3.73 5.74
CA GLU A 84 9.58 2.64 5.04
C GLU A 84 8.61 1.48 4.77
N ALA A 85 8.80 0.80 3.63
CA ALA A 85 8.01 -0.37 3.27
C ALA A 85 8.27 -1.55 4.22
N THR A 86 7.23 -2.30 4.53
CA THR A 86 7.38 -3.56 5.26
C THR A 86 7.85 -4.65 4.31
N VAL A 87 8.93 -5.34 4.67
CA VAL A 87 9.55 -6.39 3.84
C VAL A 87 9.48 -7.73 4.56
N ILE A 88 8.94 -8.75 3.90
CA ILE A 88 8.83 -10.12 4.38
C ILE A 88 9.59 -11.03 3.42
N THR A 89 10.63 -11.73 3.91
CA THR A 89 11.39 -12.71 3.12
C THR A 89 11.26 -14.06 3.79
N GLN A 90 10.74 -15.04 3.09
CA GLN A 90 10.51 -16.39 3.60
C GLN A 90 10.63 -17.44 2.47
N ASP A 91 10.68 -18.70 2.86
CA ASP A 91 10.74 -19.83 1.96
C ASP A 91 9.47 -19.93 1.10
N PHE A 92 9.63 -20.35 -0.15
CA PHE A 92 8.54 -20.62 -1.07
C PHE A 92 7.41 -21.43 -0.41
N ASN A 93 6.17 -21.07 -0.72
CA ASN A 93 4.94 -21.75 -0.27
C ASN A 93 4.71 -21.77 1.27
N THR A 94 5.47 -20.99 2.06
CA THR A 94 5.18 -20.80 3.48
C THR A 94 4.06 -19.80 3.68
N LYS A 95 3.23 -20.00 4.70
CA LYS A 95 2.25 -18.99 5.13
C LYS A 95 2.95 -17.83 5.81
N PHE A 96 2.44 -16.64 5.62
CA PHE A 96 2.90 -15.43 6.30
C PHE A 96 1.69 -14.63 6.84
N GLU A 97 1.96 -13.71 7.75
CA GLU A 97 0.94 -12.77 8.23
C GLU A 97 1.00 -11.49 7.40
N THR A 98 -0.13 -11.14 6.77
CA THR A 98 -0.26 -9.86 6.06
C THR A 98 -0.10 -8.72 7.06
N PRO A 99 0.72 -7.68 6.75
CA PRO A 99 0.85 -6.52 7.61
C PRO A 99 -0.51 -5.87 7.90
N ALA A 100 -0.65 -5.32 9.11
CA ALA A 100 -1.83 -4.55 9.48
C ALA A 100 -2.06 -3.40 8.49
N ALA A 101 -3.33 -2.99 8.31
CA ALA A 101 -3.68 -1.85 7.48
C ALA A 101 -2.89 -0.61 7.91
N PRO A 102 -2.15 0.03 7.01
CA PRO A 102 -1.39 1.24 7.34
C PRO A 102 -2.32 2.43 7.58
N THR A 103 -1.80 3.50 8.19
CA THR A 103 -2.52 4.74 8.42
C THR A 103 -1.90 5.90 7.65
N LYS A 104 -2.73 6.83 7.17
CA LYS A 104 -2.33 8.06 6.49
C LYS A 104 -3.28 9.17 6.88
N THR A 105 -2.75 10.26 7.45
CA THR A 105 -3.57 11.39 7.92
C THR A 105 -4.45 11.92 6.80
N GLY A 106 -5.75 12.05 7.06
CA GLY A 106 -6.72 12.54 6.09
C GLY A 106 -7.14 11.54 5.02
N TYR A 107 -6.73 10.28 5.12
CA TYR A 107 -7.08 9.22 4.17
C TYR A 107 -7.54 7.95 4.89
N THR A 108 -8.37 7.18 4.21
CA THR A 108 -8.79 5.84 4.62
C THR A 108 -8.13 4.81 3.72
N PHE A 109 -7.52 3.78 4.32
CA PHE A 109 -6.92 2.67 3.59
C PHE A 109 -8.00 1.92 2.79
N ALA A 110 -7.81 1.79 1.48
CA ALA A 110 -8.75 1.16 0.55
C ALA A 110 -8.32 -0.25 0.12
N GLY A 111 -7.17 -0.73 0.60
CA GLY A 111 -6.59 -2.02 0.23
C GLY A 111 -5.22 -1.88 -0.43
N TRP A 112 -4.69 -3.00 -0.90
CA TRP A 112 -3.47 -3.06 -1.70
C TRP A 112 -3.84 -3.02 -3.19
N ASP A 113 -2.92 -2.54 -4.03
CA ASP A 113 -3.10 -2.40 -5.49
C ASP A 113 -3.25 -3.73 -6.23
N SER A 114 -2.95 -4.84 -5.56
CA SER A 114 -3.09 -6.20 -6.07
C SER A 114 -3.45 -7.16 -4.95
N GLU A 115 -3.96 -8.34 -5.31
CA GLU A 115 -4.33 -9.38 -4.36
C GLU A 115 -3.09 -9.92 -3.64
N VAL A 116 -3.14 -9.93 -2.30
CA VAL A 116 -2.09 -10.49 -1.45
C VAL A 116 -2.28 -12.00 -1.36
N PRO A 117 -1.26 -12.79 -1.74
CA PRO A 117 -1.37 -14.25 -1.70
C PRO A 117 -1.39 -14.78 -0.26
N GLU A 118 -1.96 -15.98 -0.05
CA GLU A 118 -1.94 -16.63 1.26
C GLU A 118 -0.58 -17.21 1.66
N THR A 119 0.26 -17.55 0.66
CA THR A 119 1.60 -18.13 0.83
C THR A 119 2.60 -17.41 -0.06
N ILE A 120 3.89 -17.53 0.30
CA ILE A 120 4.99 -16.95 -0.48
C ILE A 120 5.01 -17.54 -1.90
N PRO A 121 4.82 -16.75 -2.96
CA PRO A 121 4.87 -17.19 -4.35
C PRO A 121 6.31 -17.47 -4.81
N ALA A 122 6.46 -18.12 -5.98
CA ALA A 122 7.78 -18.38 -6.58
C ALA A 122 8.37 -17.16 -7.31
N GLU A 123 8.09 -15.97 -6.81
CA GLU A 123 8.59 -14.67 -7.33
C GLU A 123 8.54 -13.60 -6.24
N ASN A 124 9.37 -12.58 -6.36
CA ASN A 124 9.27 -11.40 -5.51
C ASN A 124 8.06 -10.55 -5.95
N LYS A 125 7.29 -10.04 -4.99
CA LYS A 125 6.13 -9.16 -5.24
C LYS A 125 6.18 -7.89 -4.40
N SER A 126 5.61 -6.84 -4.96
CA SER A 126 5.43 -5.56 -4.27
C SER A 126 3.95 -5.18 -4.31
N PHE A 127 3.46 -4.66 -3.20
CA PHE A 127 2.10 -4.19 -2.99
C PHE A 127 2.16 -2.73 -2.55
N LYS A 128 1.36 -1.88 -3.20
CA LYS A 128 1.23 -0.48 -2.85
C LYS A 128 -0.14 -0.22 -2.24
N ALA A 129 -0.19 0.54 -1.14
CA ALA A 129 -1.44 0.91 -0.50
C ALA A 129 -2.26 1.85 -1.40
N LEU A 130 -3.56 1.58 -1.48
CA LEU A 130 -4.55 2.44 -2.10
C LEU A 130 -5.26 3.25 -1.02
N TRP A 131 -5.52 4.52 -1.29
CA TRP A 131 -6.07 5.47 -0.34
C TRP A 131 -7.30 6.17 -0.89
N THR A 132 -8.33 6.28 -0.05
CA THR A 132 -9.48 7.15 -0.30
C THR A 132 -9.31 8.41 0.53
N ILE A 133 -9.39 9.58 -0.08
CA ILE A 133 -9.33 10.86 0.63
C ILE A 133 -10.58 11.02 1.51
N ASN A 134 -10.39 11.49 2.74
CA ASN A 134 -11.49 11.74 3.67
C ASN A 134 -12.05 13.15 3.46
N GLN A 135 -13.35 13.28 3.69
CA GLN A 135 -14.03 14.56 3.70
C GLN A 135 -14.32 15.01 5.13
N TYR A 136 -14.20 16.32 5.37
CA TYR A 136 -14.48 16.91 6.66
C TYR A 136 -15.48 18.04 6.52
N THR A 137 -16.35 18.16 7.53
CA THR A 137 -17.48 19.11 7.54
C THR A 137 -17.19 20.25 8.49
N PHE A 138 -17.45 21.46 8.00
CA PHE A 138 -17.38 22.71 8.75
C PHE A 138 -18.79 23.24 8.97
N THR A 139 -19.13 23.52 10.22
CA THR A 139 -20.40 24.09 10.62
C THR A 139 -20.22 25.53 11.10
N PHE A 140 -21.21 26.38 10.86
CA PHE A 140 -21.15 27.82 11.14
C PHE A 140 -22.35 28.23 12.01
N ASP A 141 -22.08 28.64 13.25
CA ASP A 141 -23.06 29.26 14.13
C ASP A 141 -23.03 30.79 13.91
N ALA A 142 -24.05 31.31 13.29
CA ALA A 142 -24.15 32.74 13.00
C ALA A 142 -24.46 33.60 14.24
N ASP A 143 -24.66 33.02 15.44
CA ASP A 143 -24.93 33.72 16.70
C ASP A 143 -26.05 34.75 16.58
N GLY A 144 -27.18 34.36 15.99
CA GLY A 144 -28.35 35.20 15.76
C GLY A 144 -28.28 36.07 14.50
N GLY A 145 -27.29 35.87 13.63
CA GLY A 145 -27.26 36.41 12.26
C GLY A 145 -27.99 35.50 11.26
N SER A 146 -27.85 35.80 9.97
CA SER A 146 -28.41 34.99 8.89
C SER A 146 -27.72 33.61 8.83
N ASP A 147 -28.48 32.55 8.50
CA ASP A 147 -27.98 31.20 8.40
C ASP A 147 -26.83 31.07 7.40
N VAL A 148 -25.84 30.25 7.77
CA VAL A 148 -24.70 29.86 6.93
C VAL A 148 -24.68 28.37 6.79
N ALA A 149 -24.71 27.86 5.56
CA ALA A 149 -24.72 26.45 5.27
C ALA A 149 -23.39 25.79 5.66
N ALA A 150 -23.46 24.54 6.14
CA ALA A 150 -22.28 23.72 6.37
C ALA A 150 -21.56 23.43 5.04
N ILE A 151 -20.24 23.29 5.09
CA ILE A 151 -19.37 22.97 3.95
C ILE A 151 -18.69 21.64 4.21
N THR A 152 -18.72 20.74 3.25
CA THR A 152 -17.95 19.46 3.31
C THR A 152 -16.96 19.43 2.15
N GLN A 153 -15.68 19.27 2.47
CA GLN A 153 -14.60 19.29 1.48
C GLN A 153 -13.56 18.22 1.78
N ASP A 154 -12.78 17.85 0.76
CA ASP A 154 -11.69 16.87 0.85
C ASP A 154 -10.54 17.42 1.70
N TYR A 155 -9.93 16.52 2.47
CA TYR A 155 -8.73 16.81 3.27
C TYR A 155 -7.65 17.53 2.45
N GLY A 156 -7.01 18.53 3.05
CA GLY A 156 -5.88 19.28 2.46
C GLY A 156 -6.23 20.23 1.31
N THR A 157 -7.49 20.26 0.85
CA THR A 157 -7.91 21.24 -0.16
C THR A 157 -8.05 22.63 0.46
N LYS A 158 -7.95 23.67 -0.37
CA LYS A 158 -8.20 25.04 0.09
C LYS A 158 -9.67 25.20 0.50
N ILE A 159 -9.91 25.80 1.67
CA ILE A 159 -11.27 26.03 2.15
C ILE A 159 -11.92 27.18 1.37
N GLU A 160 -13.12 26.91 0.84
CA GLU A 160 -14.00 27.96 0.30
C GLU A 160 -14.73 28.62 1.46
N THR A 161 -14.28 29.83 1.85
CA THR A 161 -14.87 30.59 2.93
C THR A 161 -16.28 31.02 2.56
N PRO A 162 -17.31 30.76 3.41
CA PRO A 162 -18.66 31.21 3.13
C PRO A 162 -18.79 32.72 3.16
N ALA A 163 -19.82 33.27 2.51
CA ALA A 163 -20.16 34.68 2.62
C ALA A 163 -20.40 35.04 4.09
N ALA A 164 -19.99 36.26 4.48
CA ALA A 164 -20.26 36.80 5.81
C ALA A 164 -21.76 36.83 6.10
N PRO A 165 -22.22 36.34 7.28
CA PRO A 165 -23.60 36.47 7.68
C PRO A 165 -23.96 37.92 7.99
N THR A 166 -25.26 38.25 8.02
CA THR A 166 -25.79 39.57 8.35
C THR A 166 -26.58 39.53 9.65
N LYS A 167 -26.47 40.60 10.48
CA LYS A 167 -27.23 40.77 11.71
C LYS A 167 -27.57 42.23 11.87
N THR A 168 -28.87 42.52 12.02
CA THR A 168 -29.36 43.92 12.15
C THR A 168 -28.74 44.57 13.37
N GLY A 169 -28.17 45.75 13.17
CA GLY A 169 -27.51 46.54 14.24
C GLY A 169 -26.07 46.09 14.55
N TYR A 170 -25.52 45.15 13.78
CA TYR A 170 -24.17 44.62 14.01
C TYR A 170 -23.36 44.53 12.74
N THR A 171 -22.06 44.64 12.87
CA THR A 171 -21.08 44.37 11.80
C THR A 171 -20.37 43.04 12.09
N PHE A 172 -20.29 42.15 11.09
CA PHE A 172 -19.56 40.89 11.22
C PHE A 172 -18.07 41.13 11.43
N ALA A 173 -17.50 40.59 12.52
CA ALA A 173 -16.11 40.78 12.90
C ALA A 173 -15.21 39.56 12.54
N GLY A 174 -15.82 38.44 12.14
CA GLY A 174 -15.09 37.21 11.76
C GLY A 174 -15.64 35.96 12.40
N TRP A 175 -14.98 34.84 12.13
CA TRP A 175 -15.30 33.55 12.69
C TRP A 175 -14.31 33.20 13.82
N VAL A 176 -14.79 32.51 14.86
CA VAL A 176 -13.96 31.96 15.94
C VAL A 176 -14.26 30.46 16.11
N PRO A 177 -13.22 29.59 16.06
CA PRO A 177 -11.84 29.91 15.71
C PRO A 177 -11.71 30.48 14.28
N ALA A 178 -10.57 31.05 13.92
CA ALA A 178 -10.32 31.49 12.56
C ALA A 178 -10.37 30.31 11.59
N ILE A 179 -10.97 30.48 10.43
CA ILE A 179 -11.03 29.44 9.40
C ILE A 179 -9.62 29.18 8.88
N PRO A 180 -9.10 27.91 8.90
CA PRO A 180 -7.80 27.57 8.37
C PRO A 180 -7.74 27.73 6.85
N GLU A 181 -6.55 27.82 6.27
CA GLU A 181 -6.38 27.93 4.81
C GLU A 181 -6.76 26.65 4.07
N THR A 182 -6.49 25.49 4.69
CA THR A 182 -6.75 24.16 4.12
C THR A 182 -7.52 23.29 5.10
N VAL A 183 -8.29 22.34 4.56
CA VAL A 183 -9.10 21.39 5.31
C VAL A 183 -8.21 20.51 6.20
N PRO A 184 -8.31 20.60 7.55
CA PRO A 184 -7.60 19.73 8.48
C PRO A 184 -8.24 18.34 8.54
N ALA A 185 -7.58 17.38 9.21
CA ALA A 185 -8.07 16.01 9.35
C ALA A 185 -9.12 15.87 10.47
N GLU A 186 -10.01 16.85 10.61
CA GLU A 186 -11.09 16.87 11.61
C GLU A 186 -12.26 17.77 11.16
N ASN A 187 -13.44 17.49 11.69
CA ASN A 187 -14.58 18.39 11.56
C ASN A 187 -14.41 19.61 12.47
N MET A 188 -14.81 20.79 12.03
CA MET A 188 -14.71 22.03 12.82
C MET A 188 -16.04 22.77 12.90
N SER A 189 -16.20 23.53 13.97
CA SER A 189 -17.34 24.43 14.16
C SER A 189 -16.81 25.84 14.40
N PHE A 190 -17.43 26.80 13.73
CA PHE A 190 -17.08 28.22 13.78
C PHE A 190 -18.25 29.02 14.31
N LYS A 191 -17.98 29.98 15.19
CA LYS A 191 -18.99 30.91 15.71
C LYS A 191 -18.71 32.32 15.24
N ALA A 192 -19.75 33.03 14.74
CA ALA A 192 -19.64 34.39 14.32
C ALA A 192 -19.34 35.33 15.50
N GLN A 193 -18.48 36.30 15.28
CA GLN A 193 -18.27 37.43 16.16
C GLN A 193 -18.87 38.69 15.55
N TRP A 194 -19.47 39.50 16.41
CA TRP A 194 -20.19 40.68 16.02
C TRP A 194 -19.69 41.91 16.79
N THR A 195 -19.60 43.03 16.08
CA THR A 195 -19.41 44.38 16.67
C THR A 195 -20.72 45.13 16.56
N ILE A 196 -21.21 45.68 17.69
CA ILE A 196 -22.42 46.49 17.69
C ILE A 196 -22.18 47.79 16.89
N ASN A 197 -23.16 48.20 16.07
CA ASN A 197 -23.06 49.41 15.30
C ASN A 197 -23.51 50.60 16.16
N GLN A 198 -22.81 51.70 16.04
CA GLN A 198 -23.22 52.95 16.67
C GLN A 198 -24.04 53.80 15.69
N TYR A 199 -25.14 54.36 16.16
CA TYR A 199 -26.01 55.22 15.37
C TYR A 199 -26.09 56.62 16.03
N THR A 200 -26.11 57.62 15.18
CA THR A 200 -26.15 59.00 15.61
C THR A 200 -27.53 59.60 15.32
N LEU A 201 -28.17 60.15 16.31
CA LEU A 201 -29.37 60.95 16.22
C LEU A 201 -29.00 62.44 16.30
N THR A 202 -29.38 63.18 15.29
CA THR A 202 -29.14 64.63 15.26
C THR A 202 -30.48 65.35 15.42
N PHE A 203 -30.57 66.19 16.44
CA PHE A 203 -31.75 67.07 16.69
C PHE A 203 -31.36 68.47 16.34
N ASP A 204 -31.94 69.00 15.27
CA ASP A 204 -31.80 70.39 14.86
C ASP A 204 -33.08 71.19 15.30
N ALA A 205 -32.91 72.15 16.14
CA ALA A 205 -34.04 72.98 16.66
C ALA A 205 -34.52 74.06 15.68
N ASP A 206 -33.83 74.19 14.53
CA ASP A 206 -34.13 75.20 13.47
C ASP A 206 -34.22 76.66 14.00
N ASN A 207 -33.47 76.91 15.12
CA ASN A 207 -33.48 78.23 15.78
C ASN A 207 -32.13 78.95 15.78
N GLY A 208 -31.17 78.44 14.96
CA GLY A 208 -29.78 78.95 14.86
C GLY A 208 -28.84 78.49 15.99
N THR A 209 -29.29 77.58 16.85
CA THR A 209 -28.38 76.91 17.83
C THR A 209 -27.75 75.67 17.21
N GLU A 210 -26.60 75.24 17.75
CA GLU A 210 -25.96 73.97 17.27
C GLU A 210 -26.87 72.76 17.55
N ALA A 211 -26.91 71.84 16.56
CA ALA A 211 -27.67 70.60 16.65
C ALA A 211 -27.17 69.75 17.81
N THR A 212 -28.08 69.13 18.56
CA THR A 212 -27.73 68.14 19.58
C THR A 212 -27.51 66.79 18.92
N VAL A 213 -26.34 66.20 19.11
CA VAL A 213 -25.95 64.88 18.59
C VAL A 213 -25.89 63.91 19.72
N ILE A 214 -26.64 62.80 19.60
CA ILE A 214 -26.58 61.65 20.55
C ILE A 214 -26.14 60.43 19.73
N THR A 215 -25.02 59.79 20.17
CA THR A 215 -24.54 58.53 19.64
C THR A 215 -24.90 57.40 20.59
N GLN A 216 -25.59 56.37 20.12
CA GLN A 216 -26.00 55.19 20.90
C GLN A 216 -25.73 53.93 20.14
N ASP A 217 -25.52 52.86 20.93
CA ASP A 217 -25.35 51.47 20.44
C ASP A 217 -26.70 50.86 20.08
#